data_bb3bc0df2578c262d41880734532a22d
#
_entry.id   bb3bc0df2578c262d41880734532a22d
#
_cell.length_a   1.000
_cell.length_b   1.000
_cell.length_c   1.000
_cell.angle_alpha   90.00
_cell.angle_beta   90.00
_cell.angle_gamma   90.00
#
_symmetry.space_group_name_H-M   'P 1'
#
loop_
_entity.id
_entity.type
_entity.pdbx_description
1 polymer ?
#
loop_
_entity_poly.entity_id
_entity_poly.type
_entity_poly.pdbx_seq_one_letter_code
_entity_poly.pdbx_strand_id
1 'polypeptide(L)'
;KNFGGVDILSNNVGIQWPGSYLSVDEMPEEMWDRIIGVNLKSYFLMSKYAIPEIRKMGGGVIVNTASVQGLQSQKLVPAYAASKGGILSLTRQMAIEYASENIRVLAVNPGTIDTEMLRVIAATVSEDTEEVVQQWGKGHPVGRLGTPDDIANVVLFLASDKASFMTGENVTVDGGFMALGAWASGAGSE
;
A
#
# COMPACT_ATOMS: atom_id res chain seq x y z
N LYS A 1 -4.69 -7.18 -26.64
CA LYS A 1 -4.63 -7.56 -28.08
C LYS A 1 -3.49 -6.86 -28.83
N ASN A 2 -3.08 -5.65 -28.37
CA ASN A 2 -2.05 -4.89 -29.09
C ASN A 2 -0.61 -5.31 -28.73
N PHE A 3 -0.40 -5.90 -27.55
CA PHE A 3 0.93 -6.24 -27.01
C PHE A 3 1.09 -7.74 -26.73
N GLY A 4 0.15 -8.59 -27.12
CA GLY A 4 0.23 -10.05 -27.01
C GLY A 4 -0.21 -10.63 -25.67
N GLY A 5 -0.02 -9.93 -24.54
CA GLY A 5 -0.37 -10.41 -23.21
C GLY A 5 -0.09 -9.42 -22.10
N VAL A 6 -0.06 -9.91 -20.87
CA VAL A 6 0.26 -9.16 -19.65
C VAL A 6 1.34 -9.91 -18.91
N ASP A 7 2.47 -9.29 -18.63
CA ASP A 7 3.58 -9.87 -17.87
C ASP A 7 3.58 -9.38 -16.42
N ILE A 8 3.18 -8.12 -16.20
CA ILE A 8 3.22 -7.46 -14.90
C ILE A 8 1.89 -6.75 -14.65
N LEU A 9 1.29 -6.99 -13.48
CA LEU A 9 0.18 -6.21 -12.95
C LEU A 9 0.64 -5.44 -11.72
N SER A 10 0.60 -4.12 -11.77
CA SER A 10 0.79 -3.27 -10.60
C SER A 10 -0.55 -2.72 -10.13
N ASN A 11 -1.07 -3.24 -9.03
CA ASN A 11 -2.26 -2.74 -8.36
C ASN A 11 -1.87 -1.62 -7.41
N ASN A 12 -2.15 -0.37 -7.79
CA ASN A 12 -1.73 0.80 -7.03
C ASN A 12 -2.90 1.74 -6.67
N VAL A 13 -4.07 1.56 -7.26
CA VAL A 13 -5.22 2.45 -7.02
C VAL A 13 -5.70 2.35 -5.58
N GLY A 14 -5.88 3.50 -4.93
CA GLY A 14 -6.44 3.57 -3.58
C GLY A 14 -6.97 4.96 -3.28
N ILE A 15 -7.93 5.02 -2.37
CA ILE A 15 -8.55 6.27 -1.90
C ILE A 15 -8.54 6.35 -0.39
N GLN A 16 -8.29 7.55 0.09
CA GLN A 16 -8.51 8.04 1.44
C GLN A 16 -8.69 9.56 1.32
N TRP A 17 -9.75 10.12 1.85
CA TRP A 17 -10.01 11.57 1.78
C TRP A 17 -10.35 12.13 3.18
N PRO A 18 -10.22 13.45 3.41
CA PRO A 18 -10.38 14.05 4.75
C PRO A 18 -11.68 13.67 5.47
N GLY A 19 -12.81 13.68 4.76
CA GLY A 19 -14.12 13.34 5.34
C GLY A 19 -14.31 11.87 5.70
N SER A 20 -13.33 10.99 5.41
CA SER A 20 -13.38 9.57 5.74
C SER A 20 -12.64 9.20 7.04
N TYR A 21 -12.14 10.17 7.77
CA TYR A 21 -11.55 9.97 9.10
C TYR A 21 -12.63 9.96 10.17
N LEU A 22 -13.22 8.79 10.41
CA LEU A 22 -14.34 8.57 11.35
C LEU A 22 -14.08 7.31 12.19
N SER A 23 -14.63 7.28 13.40
CA SER A 23 -14.66 6.06 14.22
C SER A 23 -15.56 4.99 13.57
N VAL A 24 -15.45 3.75 14.03
CA VAL A 24 -16.22 2.62 13.47
C VAL A 24 -17.71 2.85 13.57
N ASP A 25 -18.18 3.38 14.70
CA ASP A 25 -19.59 3.63 15.01
C ASP A 25 -20.18 4.87 14.30
N GLU A 26 -19.31 5.76 13.80
CA GLU A 26 -19.70 6.95 13.07
C GLU A 26 -19.57 6.82 11.55
N MET A 27 -18.86 5.78 11.06
CA MET A 27 -18.60 5.61 9.63
C MET A 27 -19.86 5.16 8.88
N PRO A 28 -20.37 5.94 7.90
CA PRO A 28 -21.47 5.49 7.06
C PRO A 28 -21.12 4.23 6.26
N GLU A 29 -22.06 3.31 6.12
CA GLU A 29 -21.88 2.03 5.39
C GLU A 29 -21.49 2.28 3.93
N GLU A 30 -22.08 3.26 3.27
CA GLU A 30 -21.75 3.63 1.88
C GLU A 30 -20.29 4.10 1.73
N MET A 31 -19.76 4.77 2.76
CA MET A 31 -18.37 5.22 2.77
C MET A 31 -17.42 4.04 2.96
N TRP A 32 -17.77 3.14 3.88
CA TRP A 32 -17.06 1.87 4.07
C TRP A 32 -17.02 1.09 2.75
N ASP A 33 -18.17 0.85 2.14
CA ASP A 33 -18.30 0.09 0.90
C ASP A 33 -17.49 0.72 -0.25
N ARG A 34 -17.50 2.04 -0.36
CA ARG A 34 -16.72 2.75 -1.37
C ARG A 34 -15.22 2.53 -1.18
N ILE A 35 -14.71 2.66 0.05
CA ILE A 35 -13.29 2.46 0.37
C ILE A 35 -12.89 1.00 0.10
N ILE A 36 -13.65 0.04 0.60
CA ILE A 36 -13.41 -1.40 0.37
C ILE A 36 -13.52 -1.72 -1.12
N GLY A 37 -14.51 -1.16 -1.80
CA GLY A 37 -14.72 -1.35 -3.24
C GLY A 37 -13.53 -0.90 -4.08
N VAL A 38 -13.01 0.28 -3.80
CA VAL A 38 -11.87 0.84 -4.54
C VAL A 38 -10.53 0.24 -4.08
N ASN A 39 -10.29 0.13 -2.77
CA ASN A 39 -8.96 -0.24 -2.28
C ASN A 39 -8.70 -1.75 -2.29
N LEU A 40 -9.72 -2.58 -2.10
CA LEU A 40 -9.56 -4.04 -1.98
C LEU A 40 -10.22 -4.80 -3.12
N LYS A 41 -11.51 -4.56 -3.37
CA LYS A 41 -12.25 -5.30 -4.40
C LYS A 41 -11.68 -5.08 -5.79
N SER A 42 -11.16 -3.88 -6.09
CA SER A 42 -10.50 -3.61 -7.36
C SER A 42 -9.27 -4.50 -7.59
N TYR A 43 -8.46 -4.73 -6.56
CA TYR A 43 -7.28 -5.60 -6.64
C TYR A 43 -7.66 -7.05 -6.95
N PHE A 44 -8.72 -7.54 -6.30
CA PHE A 44 -9.29 -8.85 -6.64
C PHE A 44 -9.76 -8.88 -8.10
N LEU A 45 -10.53 -7.88 -8.56
CA LEU A 45 -11.06 -7.85 -9.91
C LEU A 45 -9.94 -7.75 -10.97
N MET A 46 -8.96 -6.86 -10.76
CA MET A 46 -7.84 -6.72 -11.68
C MET A 46 -7.03 -8.02 -11.76
N SER A 47 -6.75 -8.64 -10.62
CA SER A 47 -6.04 -9.92 -10.56
C SER A 47 -6.84 -11.04 -11.24
N LYS A 48 -8.16 -11.12 -10.97
CA LYS A 48 -9.05 -12.10 -11.59
C LYS A 48 -8.98 -12.08 -13.12
N TYR A 49 -8.90 -10.91 -13.71
CA TYR A 49 -8.87 -10.77 -15.17
C TYR A 49 -7.46 -10.76 -15.76
N ALA A 50 -6.44 -10.38 -14.99
CA ALA A 50 -5.05 -10.37 -15.45
C ALA A 50 -4.40 -11.76 -15.38
N ILE A 51 -4.68 -12.57 -14.35
CA ILE A 51 -4.06 -13.89 -14.16
C ILE A 51 -4.21 -14.80 -15.40
N PRO A 52 -5.38 -14.93 -16.03
CA PRO A 52 -5.48 -15.72 -17.27
C PRO A 52 -4.59 -15.21 -18.41
N GLU A 53 -4.36 -13.91 -18.49
CA GLU A 53 -3.51 -13.31 -19.52
C GLU A 53 -2.01 -13.48 -19.18
N ILE A 54 -1.65 -13.35 -17.90
CA ILE A 54 -0.28 -13.64 -17.40
C ILE A 54 0.06 -15.11 -17.60
N ARG A 55 -0.87 -16.03 -17.34
CA ARG A 55 -0.69 -17.47 -17.56
C ARG A 55 -0.36 -17.80 -19.02
N LYS A 56 -0.98 -17.12 -20.00
CA LYS A 56 -0.70 -17.28 -21.43
C LYS A 56 0.72 -16.89 -21.81
N MET A 57 1.34 -15.99 -21.02
CA MET A 57 2.74 -15.58 -21.23
C MET A 57 3.76 -16.56 -20.60
N GLY A 58 3.28 -17.60 -19.89
CA GLY A 58 4.13 -18.56 -19.21
C GLY A 58 4.54 -18.16 -17.79
N GLY A 59 3.87 -17.14 -17.23
CA GLY A 59 4.10 -16.61 -15.90
C GLY A 59 4.26 -15.08 -15.88
N GLY A 60 4.51 -14.53 -14.71
CA GLY A 60 4.66 -13.09 -14.52
C GLY A 60 4.60 -12.65 -13.06
N VAL A 61 4.29 -11.38 -12.84
CA VAL A 61 4.32 -10.77 -11.50
C VAL A 61 3.10 -9.90 -11.24
N ILE A 62 2.55 -10.03 -10.04
CA ILE A 62 1.56 -9.10 -9.50
C ILE A 62 2.18 -8.38 -8.30
N VAL A 63 2.22 -7.06 -8.32
CA VAL A 63 2.67 -6.23 -7.20
C VAL A 63 1.50 -5.39 -6.69
N ASN A 64 1.13 -5.59 -5.43
CA ASN A 64 0.03 -4.90 -4.77
C ASN A 64 0.55 -3.79 -3.86
N THR A 65 0.02 -2.58 -3.97
CA THR A 65 0.32 -1.48 -3.07
C THR A 65 -0.62 -1.51 -1.86
N ALA A 66 -0.15 -2.08 -0.76
CA ALA A 66 -0.85 -2.08 0.52
C ALA A 66 -0.55 -0.78 1.30
N SER A 67 -0.13 -0.86 2.54
CA SER A 67 0.30 0.25 3.40
C SER A 67 0.82 -0.30 4.73
N VAL A 68 1.62 0.46 5.46
CA VAL A 68 1.88 0.22 6.89
C VAL A 68 0.59 0.17 7.71
N GLN A 69 -0.49 0.83 7.26
CA GLN A 69 -1.82 0.75 7.87
C GLN A 69 -2.48 -0.63 7.76
N GLY A 70 -1.96 -1.52 6.93
CA GLY A 70 -2.36 -2.94 6.88
C GLY A 70 -1.66 -3.81 7.92
N LEU A 71 -0.59 -3.30 8.54
CA LEU A 71 0.21 -3.98 9.58
C LEU A 71 -0.08 -3.41 10.96
N GLN A 72 -0.28 -2.12 11.07
CA GLN A 72 -0.73 -1.38 12.25
C GLN A 72 -1.75 -0.34 11.82
N SER A 73 -2.44 0.28 12.77
CA SER A 73 -3.48 1.27 12.46
C SER A 73 -3.28 2.56 13.25
N GLN A 74 -3.71 3.66 12.65
CA GLN A 74 -3.99 4.90 13.37
C GLN A 74 -5.49 4.98 13.69
N LYS A 75 -5.88 5.94 14.53
CA LYS A 75 -7.28 6.21 14.82
C LYS A 75 -8.02 6.72 13.57
N LEU A 76 -9.33 6.48 13.51
CA LEU A 76 -10.29 7.05 12.56
C LEU A 76 -10.13 6.61 11.08
N VAL A 77 -9.48 5.46 10.84
CA VAL A 77 -9.31 4.94 9.46
C VAL A 77 -9.75 3.47 9.32
N PRO A 78 -10.90 3.05 9.88
CA PRO A 78 -11.27 1.63 9.94
C PRO A 78 -11.37 0.97 8.56
N ALA A 79 -12.05 1.58 7.61
CA ALA A 79 -12.21 1.02 6.26
C ALA A 79 -10.89 0.97 5.50
N TYR A 80 -10.07 2.02 5.61
CA TYR A 80 -8.77 2.05 4.96
C TYR A 80 -7.84 0.97 5.51
N ALA A 81 -7.68 0.90 6.84
CA ALA A 81 -6.85 -0.11 7.49
C ALA A 81 -7.31 -1.53 7.15
N ALA A 82 -8.64 -1.80 7.21
CA ALA A 82 -9.21 -3.07 6.82
C ALA A 82 -8.92 -3.42 5.36
N SER A 83 -9.06 -2.44 4.43
CA SER A 83 -8.74 -2.66 3.02
C SER A 83 -7.27 -3.01 2.80
N LYS A 84 -6.35 -2.30 3.48
CA LYS A 84 -4.91 -2.52 3.32
C LYS A 84 -4.46 -3.82 3.99
N GLY A 85 -5.02 -4.22 5.13
CA GLY A 85 -4.84 -5.54 5.71
C GLY A 85 -5.39 -6.67 4.83
N GLY A 86 -6.55 -6.45 4.22
CA GLY A 86 -7.15 -7.36 3.24
C GLY A 86 -6.26 -7.60 2.02
N ILE A 87 -5.58 -6.56 1.50
CA ILE A 87 -4.60 -6.68 0.40
C ILE A 87 -3.45 -7.61 0.79
N LEU A 88 -2.91 -7.49 2.02
CA LEU A 88 -1.82 -8.35 2.49
C LEU A 88 -2.25 -9.83 2.55
N SER A 89 -3.47 -10.08 3.02
CA SER A 89 -4.02 -11.43 3.06
C SER A 89 -4.26 -11.99 1.64
N LEU A 90 -4.85 -11.18 0.75
CA LEU A 90 -5.08 -11.54 -0.66
C LEU A 90 -3.76 -11.82 -1.38
N THR A 91 -2.70 -11.04 -1.12
CA THR A 91 -1.36 -11.24 -1.68
C THR A 91 -0.82 -12.63 -1.33
N ARG A 92 -0.86 -13.01 -0.04
CA ARG A 92 -0.40 -14.33 0.42
C ARG A 92 -1.22 -15.46 -0.20
N GLN A 93 -2.54 -15.30 -0.27
CA GLN A 93 -3.43 -16.30 -0.84
C GLN A 93 -3.12 -16.53 -2.33
N MET A 94 -3.06 -15.46 -3.13
CA MET A 94 -2.73 -15.58 -4.55
C MET A 94 -1.31 -16.13 -4.78
N ALA A 95 -0.34 -15.77 -3.94
CA ALA A 95 1.02 -16.28 -4.06
C ALA A 95 1.07 -17.81 -3.96
N ILE A 96 0.34 -18.39 -3.00
CA ILE A 96 0.26 -19.85 -2.82
C ILE A 96 -0.47 -20.50 -3.99
N GLU A 97 -1.56 -19.90 -4.47
CA GLU A 97 -2.38 -20.46 -5.54
C GLU A 97 -1.66 -20.52 -6.89
N TYR A 98 -0.85 -19.50 -7.21
CA TYR A 98 -0.31 -19.33 -8.56
C TYR A 98 1.21 -19.54 -8.68
N ALA A 99 1.92 -19.88 -7.58
CA ALA A 99 3.37 -20.13 -7.63
C ALA A 99 3.76 -21.23 -8.61
N SER A 100 2.99 -22.33 -8.69
CA SER A 100 3.24 -23.44 -9.62
C SER A 100 3.03 -23.06 -11.09
N GLU A 101 2.38 -21.93 -11.35
CA GLU A 101 2.15 -21.37 -12.69
C GLU A 101 3.20 -20.30 -13.05
N ASN A 102 4.30 -20.21 -12.29
CA ASN A 102 5.33 -19.20 -12.46
C ASN A 102 4.80 -17.76 -12.32
N ILE A 103 3.78 -17.55 -11.46
CA ILE A 103 3.22 -16.22 -11.17
C ILE A 103 3.61 -15.86 -9.74
N ARG A 104 4.40 -14.82 -9.58
CA ARG A 104 4.77 -14.27 -8.28
C ARG A 104 3.77 -13.18 -7.87
N VAL A 105 3.38 -13.17 -6.61
CA VAL A 105 2.49 -12.14 -6.06
C VAL A 105 3.11 -11.55 -4.81
N LEU A 106 3.30 -10.24 -4.81
CA LEU A 106 4.03 -9.50 -3.78
C LEU A 106 3.24 -8.24 -3.38
N ALA A 107 3.55 -7.70 -2.21
CA ALA A 107 3.02 -6.40 -1.81
C ALA A 107 4.14 -5.45 -1.39
N VAL A 108 3.90 -4.16 -1.55
CA VAL A 108 4.67 -3.08 -0.92
C VAL A 108 3.79 -2.41 0.13
N ASN A 109 4.40 -2.03 1.28
CA ASN A 109 3.75 -1.31 2.36
C ASN A 109 4.41 0.06 2.50
N PRO A 110 3.95 1.08 1.76
CA PRO A 110 4.45 2.43 1.94
C PRO A 110 4.14 2.96 3.35
N GLY A 111 5.07 3.74 3.89
CA GLY A 111 4.81 4.67 4.98
C GLY A 111 4.07 5.90 4.49
N THR A 112 4.39 7.07 5.07
CA THR A 112 3.82 8.34 4.61
C THR A 112 4.59 8.83 3.39
N ILE A 113 3.90 8.93 2.25
CA ILE A 113 4.48 9.33 0.97
C ILE A 113 3.90 10.66 0.54
N ASP A 114 4.75 11.60 0.14
CA ASP A 114 4.35 12.91 -0.37
C ASP A 114 3.66 12.76 -1.72
N THR A 115 2.34 12.79 -1.69
CA THR A 115 1.44 12.64 -2.83
C THR A 115 0.36 13.71 -2.79
N GLU A 116 -0.33 13.92 -3.90
CA GLU A 116 -1.50 14.82 -3.94
C GLU A 116 -2.53 14.45 -2.87
N MET A 117 -2.82 13.16 -2.69
CA MET A 117 -3.75 12.69 -1.66
C MET A 117 -3.30 13.12 -0.26
N LEU A 118 -2.02 13.00 0.07
CA LEU A 118 -1.47 13.42 1.35
C LEU A 118 -1.58 14.94 1.53
N ARG A 119 -1.24 15.72 0.49
CA ARG A 119 -1.28 17.17 0.53
C ARG A 119 -2.68 17.72 0.71
N VAL A 120 -3.71 17.07 0.12
CA VAL A 120 -5.12 17.40 0.39
C VAL A 120 -5.47 17.16 1.86
N ILE A 121 -4.97 16.09 2.48
CA ILE A 121 -5.18 15.84 3.91
C ILE A 121 -4.42 16.88 4.75
N ALA A 122 -3.16 17.18 4.41
CA ALA A 122 -2.35 18.18 5.13
C ALA A 122 -3.00 19.58 5.13
N ALA A 123 -3.62 19.96 4.02
CA ALA A 123 -4.35 21.23 3.90
C ALA A 123 -5.59 21.34 4.84
N THR A 124 -6.08 20.23 5.38
CA THR A 124 -7.13 20.27 6.43
C THR A 124 -6.57 20.45 7.83
N VAL A 125 -5.27 20.30 8.01
CA VAL A 125 -4.59 20.44 9.31
C VAL A 125 -4.09 21.88 9.51
N SER A 126 -3.52 22.50 8.46
CA SER A 126 -3.02 23.88 8.49
C SER A 126 -3.07 24.50 7.10
N GLU A 127 -3.17 25.84 7.04
CA GLU A 127 -3.01 26.63 5.80
C GLU A 127 -1.58 26.49 5.25
N ASP A 128 -0.56 26.35 6.13
CA ASP A 128 0.81 26.03 5.75
C ASP A 128 0.97 24.50 5.60
N THR A 129 0.55 24.00 4.44
CA THR A 129 0.65 22.58 4.09
C THR A 129 2.09 22.09 4.10
N GLU A 130 3.07 22.94 3.74
CA GLU A 130 4.47 22.55 3.68
C GLU A 130 5.03 22.31 5.10
N GLU A 131 4.67 23.15 6.07
CA GLU A 131 5.04 22.92 7.47
C GLU A 131 4.50 21.59 7.99
N VAL A 132 3.24 21.24 7.67
CA VAL A 132 2.62 19.96 8.05
C VAL A 132 3.39 18.79 7.45
N VAL A 133 3.72 18.85 6.15
CA VAL A 133 4.49 17.83 5.43
C VAL A 133 5.87 17.63 6.08
N GLN A 134 6.57 18.72 6.38
CA GLN A 134 7.88 18.66 7.06
C GLN A 134 7.75 18.06 8.47
N GLN A 135 6.73 18.45 9.22
CA GLN A 135 6.49 17.92 10.56
C GLN A 135 6.22 16.42 10.53
N TRP A 136 5.39 15.94 9.58
CA TRP A 136 5.17 14.51 9.41
C TRP A 136 6.44 13.76 8.97
N GLY A 137 7.30 14.41 8.17
CA GLY A 137 8.60 13.86 7.79
C GLY A 137 9.49 13.55 8.98
N LYS A 138 9.50 14.41 10.00
CA LYS A 138 10.28 14.22 11.24
C LYS A 138 9.84 12.99 12.04
N GLY A 139 8.64 12.49 11.83
CA GLY A 139 8.15 11.25 12.43
C GLY A 139 8.78 9.97 11.85
N HIS A 140 9.52 10.09 10.75
CA HIS A 140 10.23 8.97 10.12
C HIS A 140 11.73 9.03 10.51
N PRO A 141 12.37 7.92 10.92
CA PRO A 141 13.79 7.89 11.26
C PRO A 141 14.72 8.48 10.21
N VAL A 142 14.37 8.36 8.93
CA VAL A 142 15.14 8.98 7.82
C VAL A 142 14.96 10.50 7.72
N GLY A 143 14.08 11.10 8.54
CA GLY A 143 13.89 12.55 8.67
C GLY A 143 13.09 13.22 7.54
N ARG A 144 12.44 12.45 6.67
CA ARG A 144 11.61 12.96 5.57
C ARG A 144 10.46 12.03 5.26
N LEU A 145 9.46 12.54 4.56
CA LEU A 145 8.47 11.69 3.89
C LEU A 145 9.13 10.89 2.75
N GLY A 146 8.53 9.75 2.41
CA GLY A 146 8.87 9.07 1.18
C GLY A 146 8.39 9.85 -0.04
N THR A 147 8.97 9.56 -1.19
CA THR A 147 8.53 10.05 -2.50
C THR A 147 7.88 8.90 -3.29
N PRO A 148 7.07 9.18 -4.31
CA PRO A 148 6.60 8.16 -5.24
C PRO A 148 7.73 7.31 -5.83
N ASP A 149 8.89 7.91 -6.10
CA ASP A 149 10.07 7.21 -6.64
C ASP A 149 10.68 6.22 -5.64
N ASP A 150 10.65 6.54 -4.33
CA ASP A 150 11.10 5.58 -3.30
C ASP A 150 10.30 4.28 -3.39
N ILE A 151 8.99 4.37 -3.66
CA ILE A 151 8.11 3.21 -3.81
C ILE A 151 8.28 2.55 -5.18
N ALA A 152 8.34 3.34 -6.26
CA ALA A 152 8.47 2.85 -7.62
C ALA A 152 9.74 2.01 -7.82
N ASN A 153 10.87 2.41 -7.21
CA ASN A 153 12.12 1.65 -7.26
C ASN A 153 11.99 0.26 -6.62
N VAL A 154 11.24 0.14 -5.52
CA VAL A 154 10.98 -1.18 -4.90
C VAL A 154 10.03 -2.00 -5.76
N VAL A 155 8.97 -1.40 -6.31
CA VAL A 155 8.06 -2.09 -7.24
C VAL A 155 8.82 -2.61 -8.46
N LEU A 156 9.72 -1.82 -9.03
CA LEU A 156 10.57 -2.21 -10.15
C LEU A 156 11.46 -3.41 -9.79
N PHE A 157 12.09 -3.39 -8.62
CA PHE A 157 12.88 -4.52 -8.13
C PHE A 157 12.02 -5.78 -8.00
N LEU A 158 10.86 -5.69 -7.34
CA LEU A 158 9.95 -6.81 -7.12
C LEU A 158 9.39 -7.39 -8.42
N ALA A 159 9.17 -6.54 -9.43
CA ALA A 159 8.72 -6.94 -10.75
C ALA A 159 9.81 -7.60 -11.60
N SER A 160 11.08 -7.43 -11.26
CA SER A 160 12.22 -7.96 -12.02
C SER A 160 12.59 -9.39 -11.64
N ASP A 161 13.42 -10.04 -12.47
CA ASP A 161 14.00 -11.36 -12.21
C ASP A 161 14.94 -11.37 -10.99
N LYS A 162 15.41 -10.21 -10.53
CA LYS A 162 16.22 -10.10 -9.30
C LYS A 162 15.44 -10.52 -8.06
N ALA A 163 14.12 -10.50 -8.11
CA ALA A 163 13.21 -10.95 -7.06
C ALA A 163 12.60 -12.34 -7.37
N SER A 164 13.22 -13.15 -8.22
CA SER A 164 12.67 -14.43 -8.72
C SER A 164 12.35 -15.46 -7.64
N PHE A 165 12.98 -15.38 -6.47
CA PHE A 165 12.69 -16.27 -5.32
C PHE A 165 11.76 -15.64 -4.27
N MET A 166 11.12 -14.51 -4.61
CA MET A 166 10.20 -13.81 -3.72
C MET A 166 8.76 -13.97 -4.22
N THR A 167 7.88 -14.52 -3.38
CA THR A 167 6.42 -14.51 -3.55
C THR A 167 5.74 -14.59 -2.20
N GLY A 168 4.53 -14.05 -2.07
CA GLY A 168 3.76 -14.02 -0.81
C GLY A 168 4.27 -13.01 0.22
N GLU A 169 5.36 -12.32 -0.05
CA GLU A 169 6.00 -11.38 0.85
C GLU A 169 5.40 -9.96 0.72
N ASN A 170 5.47 -9.20 1.79
CA ASN A 170 5.13 -7.80 1.82
C ASN A 170 6.31 -6.96 2.30
N VAL A 171 6.80 -6.08 1.45
CA VAL A 171 8.01 -5.27 1.70
C VAL A 171 7.60 -3.90 2.23
N THR A 172 8.04 -3.58 3.44
CA THR A 172 7.79 -2.27 4.05
C THR A 172 8.80 -1.23 3.55
N VAL A 173 8.29 -0.09 3.09
CA VAL A 173 9.07 1.02 2.52
C VAL A 173 8.58 2.31 3.19
N ASP A 174 9.08 2.60 4.38
CA ASP A 174 8.48 3.57 5.29
C ASP A 174 9.51 4.48 6.02
N GLY A 175 10.76 4.49 5.56
CA GLY A 175 11.80 5.28 6.21
C GLY A 175 12.06 4.93 7.67
N GLY A 176 11.76 3.69 8.07
CA GLY A 176 11.95 3.17 9.42
C GLY A 176 10.79 3.45 10.39
N PHE A 177 9.68 4.00 9.90
CA PHE A 177 8.51 4.35 10.74
C PHE A 177 8.01 3.16 11.57
N MET A 178 7.86 1.98 10.97
CA MET A 178 7.42 0.77 11.65
C MET A 178 8.46 0.16 12.61
N ALA A 179 9.74 0.52 12.44
CA ALA A 179 10.81 0.09 13.34
C ALA A 179 10.85 0.88 14.65
N LEU A 180 10.16 2.04 14.71
CA LEU A 180 10.01 2.82 15.93
C LEU A 180 9.13 2.05 16.91
N GLY A 181 9.73 1.56 18.01
CA GLY A 181 9.00 0.99 19.15
C GLY A 181 8.61 2.06 20.17
N ALA A 182 7.93 1.64 21.24
CA ALA A 182 7.57 2.50 22.35
C ALA A 182 8.78 3.21 23.02
N TRP A 183 9.97 2.67 22.84
CA TRP A 183 11.24 3.27 23.32
C TRP A 183 11.59 4.58 22.61
N ALA A 184 11.12 4.80 21.39
CA ALA A 184 11.39 6.01 20.63
C ALA A 184 10.51 7.20 21.04
N SER A 185 9.44 6.97 21.78
CA SER A 185 8.49 8.00 22.24
C SER A 185 8.90 8.67 23.57
N GLY A 186 10.20 8.75 23.85
CA GLY A 186 10.72 9.71 24.83
C GLY A 186 10.64 9.33 26.32
N ALA A 187 10.54 8.06 26.67
CA ALA A 187 10.81 7.65 28.06
C ALA A 187 12.34 7.58 28.33
N GLY A 188 13.07 8.64 27.99
CA GLY A 188 14.52 8.65 28.18
C GLY A 188 15.30 9.80 27.54
N SER A 189 14.63 10.81 26.99
CA SER A 189 15.31 12.04 26.55
C SER A 189 14.86 13.22 27.41
N GLU A 190 15.36 13.30 28.63
CA GLU A 190 15.62 14.55 29.31
C GLU A 190 17.09 14.91 29.14
#